data_f7f31d5665c53c553530208325f00222
#
_entry.id   f7f31d5665c53c553530208325f00222
#
_cell.length_a   1.000
_cell.length_b   1.000
_cell.length_c   1.000
_cell.angle_alpha   90.00
_cell.angle_beta   90.00
_cell.angle_gamma   90.00
#
_symmetry.space_group_name_H-M   'P 1'
#
loop_
_entity.id
_entity.type
_entity.pdbx_description
1 polymer ?
#
loop_
_entity_poly.entity_id
_entity_poly.type
_entity_poly.pdbx_seq_one_letter_code
_entity_poly.pdbx_strand_id
1 'polypeptide(L)'
;GAKVHSTIRSNDLSLNHPAILDFQNRLSNYEPPAKNMVLLILPCSARKPYFKSSSHKRFFNALREVDNHLALHVVSVTSPLGLVPRELEFCYPAAHYDIAVTGKWSASEIEMLRNQLIKLNPTKHYVKAIVHAGSSSKIMTELVKELGIEVVDTRVDRPSSYEGLEILQNIARMTLSDVPLLNTKDRAKGEAKGLANFQY
;
A
#
# COMPACT_ATOMS: atom_id res chain seq x y z
N GLY A 1 -2.90 -29.55 -10.33
CA GLY A 1 -1.94 -28.92 -11.21
C GLY A 1 -1.81 -27.46 -10.86
N ALA A 2 -0.58 -26.98 -10.58
CA ALA A 2 -0.33 -25.57 -10.32
C ALA A 2 -0.74 -24.76 -11.56
N LYS A 3 -1.66 -23.80 -11.40
CA LYS A 3 -1.99 -22.86 -12.46
C LYS A 3 -0.73 -21.99 -12.69
N VAL A 4 -0.13 -22.15 -13.86
CA VAL A 4 0.95 -21.26 -14.29
C VAL A 4 0.32 -19.92 -14.64
N HIS A 5 0.50 -18.94 -13.78
CA HIS A 5 0.08 -17.57 -14.06
C HIS A 5 1.10 -16.90 -14.97
N SER A 6 0.66 -16.41 -16.12
CA SER A 6 1.51 -15.65 -17.01
C SER A 6 1.88 -14.29 -16.39
N THR A 7 3.13 -13.87 -16.57
CA THR A 7 3.56 -12.52 -16.15
C THR A 7 2.96 -11.47 -17.07
N ILE A 8 2.32 -10.46 -16.50
CA ILE A 8 1.77 -9.32 -17.25
C ILE A 8 2.90 -8.33 -17.49
N ARG A 9 3.15 -8.02 -18.77
CA ARG A 9 4.14 -7.01 -19.18
C ARG A 9 3.47 -5.68 -19.48
N SER A 10 4.15 -4.57 -19.16
CA SER A 10 3.63 -3.24 -19.29
C SER A 10 3.57 -2.77 -20.76
N ASN A 11 2.39 -2.26 -21.14
CA ASN A 11 2.19 -1.33 -22.23
C ASN A 11 1.00 -0.43 -21.88
N ASP A 12 0.68 0.54 -22.72
CA ASP A 12 -0.44 1.48 -22.50
C ASP A 12 -1.81 0.81 -22.38
N LEU A 13 -1.92 -0.46 -22.78
CA LEU A 13 -3.13 -1.27 -22.70
C LEU A 13 -3.24 -2.05 -21.36
N SER A 14 -2.22 -1.98 -20.51
CA SER A 14 -2.18 -2.78 -19.27
C SER A 14 -3.34 -2.49 -18.32
N LEU A 15 -3.83 -1.23 -18.26
CA LEU A 15 -4.97 -0.85 -17.43
C LEU A 15 -6.27 -1.59 -17.81
N ASN A 16 -6.40 -1.98 -19.07
CA ASN A 16 -7.56 -2.72 -19.59
C ASN A 16 -7.36 -4.24 -19.61
N HIS A 17 -6.23 -4.72 -19.11
CA HIS A 17 -5.99 -6.15 -19.06
C HIS A 17 -7.00 -6.82 -18.12
N PRO A 18 -7.68 -7.94 -18.52
CA PRO A 18 -8.72 -8.56 -17.71
C PRO A 18 -8.31 -8.88 -16.27
N ALA A 19 -7.08 -9.34 -16.05
CA ALA A 19 -6.58 -9.63 -14.70
C ALA A 19 -6.42 -8.37 -13.84
N ILE A 20 -6.09 -7.22 -14.44
CA ILE A 20 -5.99 -5.94 -13.74
C ILE A 20 -7.38 -5.45 -13.36
N LEU A 21 -8.33 -5.51 -14.27
CA LEU A 21 -9.72 -5.14 -14.00
C LEU A 21 -10.35 -6.04 -12.94
N ASP A 22 -10.08 -7.33 -12.98
CA ASP A 22 -10.55 -8.27 -11.95
C ASP A 22 -9.97 -7.95 -10.58
N PHE A 23 -8.68 -7.67 -10.50
CA PHE A 23 -8.05 -7.24 -9.24
C PHE A 23 -8.69 -5.97 -8.68
N GLN A 24 -8.94 -4.97 -9.51
CA GLN A 24 -9.60 -3.73 -9.11
C GLN A 24 -11.03 -3.96 -8.64
N ASN A 25 -11.77 -4.84 -9.31
CA ASN A 25 -13.13 -5.21 -8.91
C ASN A 25 -13.13 -5.92 -7.55
N ARG A 26 -12.18 -6.82 -7.32
CA ARG A 26 -12.03 -7.49 -6.02
C ARG A 26 -11.62 -6.54 -4.91
N LEU A 27 -10.79 -5.55 -5.21
CA LEU A 27 -10.38 -4.53 -4.25
C LEU A 27 -11.60 -3.76 -3.71
N SER A 28 -12.69 -3.64 -4.48
CA SER A 28 -13.92 -3.01 -4.01
C SER A 28 -14.62 -3.77 -2.88
N ASN A 29 -14.34 -5.07 -2.73
CA ASN A 29 -14.86 -5.91 -1.65
C ASN A 29 -13.87 -6.09 -0.49
N TYR A 30 -12.70 -5.46 -0.58
CA TYR A 30 -11.71 -5.49 0.48
C TYR A 30 -12.08 -4.52 1.60
N GLU A 31 -11.99 -5.00 2.84
CA GLU A 31 -12.11 -4.16 4.02
C GLU A 31 -10.77 -4.13 4.76
N PRO A 32 -10.23 -2.94 5.07
CA PRO A 32 -9.00 -2.85 5.84
C PRO A 32 -9.22 -3.42 7.25
N PRO A 33 -8.18 -4.03 7.85
CA PRO A 33 -8.27 -4.53 9.22
C PRO A 33 -8.66 -3.44 10.21
N ALA A 34 -9.69 -3.68 11.02
CA ALA A 34 -10.37 -2.67 11.84
C ALA A 34 -9.46 -1.89 12.80
N LYS A 35 -8.30 -2.44 13.16
CA LYS A 35 -7.34 -1.82 14.09
C LYS A 35 -6.17 -1.11 13.42
N ASN A 36 -6.01 -1.26 12.11
CA ASN A 36 -4.92 -0.61 11.36
C ASN A 36 -5.34 0.80 10.97
N MET A 37 -5.28 1.73 11.92
CA MET A 37 -5.86 3.07 11.82
C MET A 37 -4.99 4.09 11.09
N VAL A 38 -3.73 3.78 10.83
CA VAL A 38 -2.79 4.67 10.14
C VAL A 38 -2.39 4.04 8.81
N LEU A 39 -2.71 4.74 7.72
CA LEU A 39 -2.32 4.33 6.38
C LEU A 39 -0.84 4.66 6.15
N LEU A 40 -0.07 3.67 5.70
CA LEU A 40 1.31 3.87 5.25
C LEU A 40 1.42 3.49 3.78
N ILE A 41 1.69 4.47 2.93
CA ILE A 41 1.90 4.26 1.50
C ILE A 41 3.40 4.15 1.22
N LEU A 42 3.81 3.00 0.70
CA LEU A 42 5.17 2.67 0.30
C LEU A 42 5.29 2.54 -1.23
N PRO A 43 6.49 2.69 -1.78
CA PRO A 43 6.71 2.45 -3.19
C PRO A 43 6.62 0.95 -3.50
N CYS A 44 6.35 0.61 -4.75
CA CYS A 44 6.52 -0.75 -5.23
C CYS A 44 8.01 -1.13 -5.31
N SER A 45 8.27 -2.38 -5.64
CA SER A 45 9.61 -2.88 -5.94
C SER A 45 9.60 -3.75 -7.19
N ALA A 46 10.76 -3.89 -7.84
CA ALA A 46 10.91 -4.77 -8.99
C ALA A 46 10.62 -6.23 -8.63
N ARG A 47 11.06 -6.67 -7.45
CA ARG A 47 10.80 -8.02 -6.96
C ARG A 47 9.43 -8.11 -6.31
N LYS A 48 8.64 -9.10 -6.73
CA LYS A 48 7.32 -9.42 -6.19
C LYS A 48 7.28 -10.85 -5.62
N PRO A 49 6.46 -11.11 -4.62
CA PRO A 49 5.69 -10.13 -3.84
C PRO A 49 6.63 -9.18 -3.08
N TYR A 50 6.18 -7.97 -2.78
CA TYR A 50 7.04 -6.88 -2.28
C TYR A 50 7.79 -7.23 -1.01
N PHE A 51 7.19 -7.96 -0.09
CA PHE A 51 7.83 -8.34 1.17
C PHE A 51 9.15 -9.13 0.98
N LYS A 52 9.35 -9.77 -0.19
CA LYS A 52 10.59 -10.47 -0.54
C LYS A 52 11.69 -9.53 -1.06
N SER A 53 11.34 -8.29 -1.40
CA SER A 53 12.31 -7.32 -1.90
C SER A 53 13.22 -6.80 -0.79
N SER A 54 14.44 -6.40 -1.15
CA SER A 54 15.39 -5.81 -0.21
C SER A 54 14.89 -4.48 0.35
N SER A 55 14.25 -3.65 -0.47
CA SER A 55 13.68 -2.36 -0.03
C SER A 55 12.60 -2.55 1.03
N HIS A 56 11.62 -3.42 0.80
CA HIS A 56 10.55 -3.66 1.75
C HIS A 56 11.02 -4.34 3.04
N LYS A 57 12.01 -5.23 2.97
CA LYS A 57 12.66 -5.76 4.17
C LYS A 57 13.29 -4.66 5.03
N ARG A 58 13.91 -3.66 4.40
CA ARG A 58 14.46 -2.50 5.11
C ARG A 58 13.37 -1.66 5.74
N PHE A 59 12.26 -1.40 5.05
CA PHE A 59 11.11 -0.69 5.63
C PHE A 59 10.60 -1.39 6.88
N PHE A 60 10.37 -2.69 6.82
CA PHE A 60 9.89 -3.45 7.97
C PHE A 60 10.89 -3.51 9.11
N ASN A 61 12.19 -3.65 8.82
CA ASN A 61 13.22 -3.63 9.85
C ASN A 61 13.27 -2.29 10.59
N ALA A 62 13.07 -1.17 9.89
CA ALA A 62 13.00 0.15 10.51
C ALA A 62 11.71 0.33 11.33
N LEU A 63 10.57 -0.10 10.81
CA LEU A 63 9.26 0.10 11.42
C LEU A 63 9.03 -0.78 12.65
N ARG A 64 9.55 -2.01 12.68
CA ARG A 64 9.36 -2.91 13.82
C ARG A 64 9.97 -2.41 15.12
N GLU A 65 10.90 -1.47 15.04
CA GLU A 65 11.51 -0.79 16.20
C GLU A 65 10.60 0.33 16.75
N VAL A 66 9.50 0.63 16.09
CA VAL A 66 8.56 1.67 16.50
C VAL A 66 7.43 1.05 17.30
N ASP A 67 7.16 1.61 18.48
CA ASP A 67 6.02 1.21 19.28
C ASP A 67 4.71 1.41 18.52
N ASN A 68 3.81 0.44 18.66
CA ASN A 68 2.52 0.44 17.98
C ASN A 68 2.59 0.39 16.44
N HIS A 69 3.73 -0.05 15.87
CA HIS A 69 3.88 -0.19 14.41
C HIS A 69 2.80 -1.09 13.79
N LEU A 70 2.17 -1.96 14.57
CA LEU A 70 1.07 -2.82 14.13
C LEU A 70 -0.19 -2.05 13.75
N ALA A 71 -0.32 -0.80 14.19
CA ALA A 71 -1.41 0.09 13.77
C ALA A 71 -1.24 0.63 12.34
N LEU A 72 -0.05 0.47 11.75
CA LEU A 72 0.20 0.84 10.36
C LEU A 72 -0.44 -0.17 9.41
N HIS A 73 -1.26 0.33 8.49
CA HIS A 73 -1.74 -0.44 7.34
C HIS A 73 -0.88 -0.12 6.13
N VAL A 74 -0.06 -1.06 5.73
CA VAL A 74 0.87 -0.89 4.63
C VAL A 74 0.17 -1.15 3.30
N VAL A 75 0.27 -0.17 2.40
CA VAL A 75 -0.26 -0.24 1.04
C VAL A 75 0.84 0.21 0.08
N SER A 76 1.16 -0.62 -0.89
CA SER A 76 2.12 -0.27 -1.94
C SER A 76 1.42 0.40 -3.11
N VAL A 77 2.04 1.43 -3.69
CA VAL A 77 1.54 2.10 -4.89
C VAL A 77 2.33 1.67 -6.12
N THR A 78 1.63 1.27 -7.16
CA THR A 78 2.24 0.72 -8.38
C THR A 78 1.35 0.89 -9.59
N SER A 79 1.93 0.98 -10.80
CA SER A 79 1.22 0.83 -12.07
C SER A 79 1.35 -0.61 -12.56
N PRO A 80 0.33 -1.22 -13.14
CA PRO A 80 -1.02 -0.71 -13.44
C PRO A 80 -2.06 -1.00 -12.34
N LEU A 81 -1.67 -1.68 -11.25
CA LEU A 81 -2.63 -2.11 -10.23
C LEU A 81 -3.14 -0.96 -9.35
N GLY A 82 -2.36 0.11 -9.21
CA GLY A 82 -2.65 1.20 -8.30
C GLY A 82 -2.24 0.87 -6.87
N LEU A 83 -3.20 0.70 -5.98
CA LEU A 83 -2.95 0.41 -4.57
C LEU A 83 -3.03 -1.09 -4.30
N VAL A 84 -2.00 -1.62 -3.66
CA VAL A 84 -1.91 -3.02 -3.25
C VAL A 84 -1.73 -3.10 -1.73
N PRO A 85 -2.80 -3.38 -0.98
CA PRO A 85 -2.68 -3.66 0.45
C PRO A 85 -1.73 -4.83 0.72
N ARG A 86 -1.02 -4.78 1.84
CA ARG A 86 -0.05 -5.79 2.26
C ARG A 86 -0.59 -7.22 2.19
N GLU A 87 -1.82 -7.39 2.60
CA GLU A 87 -2.50 -8.68 2.66
C GLU A 87 -2.76 -9.27 1.27
N LEU A 88 -2.78 -8.43 0.24
CA LEU A 88 -3.08 -8.81 -1.14
C LEU A 88 -1.84 -8.96 -2.04
N GLU A 89 -0.64 -8.78 -1.51
CA GLU A 89 0.62 -8.88 -2.28
C GLU A 89 0.83 -10.24 -2.93
N PHE A 90 0.25 -11.29 -2.38
CA PHE A 90 0.33 -12.66 -2.90
C PHE A 90 -0.74 -12.98 -3.93
N CYS A 91 -1.76 -12.14 -4.03
CA CYS A 91 -2.87 -12.38 -4.92
C CYS A 91 -2.49 -12.09 -6.37
N TYR A 92 -2.96 -12.95 -7.29
CA TYR A 92 -2.78 -12.67 -8.71
C TYR A 92 -3.61 -11.43 -9.11
N PRO A 93 -3.08 -10.49 -9.90
CA PRO A 93 -1.76 -10.49 -10.52
C PRO A 93 -0.65 -9.78 -9.71
N ALA A 94 -0.93 -9.30 -8.49
CA ALA A 94 0.00 -8.48 -7.72
C ALA A 94 1.40 -9.13 -7.54
N ALA A 95 1.45 -10.45 -7.41
CA ALA A 95 2.71 -11.19 -7.28
C ALA A 95 3.40 -11.52 -8.62
N HIS A 96 2.78 -11.20 -9.77
CA HIS A 96 3.17 -11.78 -11.07
C HIS A 96 3.20 -10.78 -12.22
N TYR A 97 3.36 -9.49 -11.97
CA TYR A 97 3.50 -8.51 -13.05
C TYR A 97 4.91 -7.89 -13.05
N ASP A 98 5.36 -7.49 -14.23
CA ASP A 98 6.67 -6.88 -14.44
C ASP A 98 6.47 -5.50 -15.09
N ILE A 99 6.38 -4.48 -14.23
CA ILE A 99 6.17 -3.09 -14.65
C ILE A 99 7.01 -2.18 -13.78
N ALA A 100 7.87 -1.40 -14.41
CA ALA A 100 8.62 -0.37 -13.73
C ALA A 100 7.75 0.87 -13.52
N VAL A 101 7.64 1.33 -12.28
CA VAL A 101 6.97 2.59 -11.96
C VAL A 101 7.94 3.74 -12.19
N THR A 102 7.58 4.63 -13.11
CA THR A 102 8.39 5.80 -13.47
C THR A 102 8.11 7.04 -12.62
N GLY A 103 7.11 6.98 -11.76
CA GLY A 103 6.61 8.14 -11.00
C GLY A 103 5.78 9.12 -11.84
N LYS A 104 5.58 8.83 -13.11
CA LYS A 104 4.71 9.60 -14.00
C LYS A 104 3.35 8.90 -14.08
N TRP A 105 2.31 9.59 -13.67
CA TRP A 105 0.96 9.07 -13.63
C TRP A 105 0.08 9.75 -14.67
N SER A 106 -0.59 8.94 -15.50
CA SER A 106 -1.59 9.45 -16.45
C SER A 106 -2.85 9.93 -15.71
N ALA A 107 -3.67 10.74 -16.37
CA ALA A 107 -4.95 11.17 -15.81
C ALA A 107 -5.86 9.98 -15.43
N SER A 108 -5.87 8.93 -16.27
CA SER A 108 -6.64 7.70 -16.01
C SER A 108 -6.12 6.93 -14.79
N GLU A 109 -4.80 6.86 -14.62
CA GLU A 109 -4.18 6.23 -13.45
C GLU A 109 -4.45 7.00 -12.17
N ILE A 110 -4.40 8.34 -12.22
CA ILE A 110 -4.73 9.21 -11.08
C ILE A 110 -6.19 9.01 -10.65
N GLU A 111 -7.10 8.95 -11.60
CA GLU A 111 -8.52 8.70 -11.31
C GLU A 111 -8.73 7.31 -10.70
N MET A 112 -8.03 6.30 -11.21
CA MET A 112 -8.03 4.96 -10.64
C MET A 112 -7.54 4.97 -9.18
N LEU A 113 -6.43 5.64 -8.89
CA LEU A 113 -5.89 5.77 -7.53
C LEU A 113 -6.87 6.47 -6.59
N ARG A 114 -7.51 7.53 -7.04
CA ARG A 114 -8.54 8.26 -6.28
C ARG A 114 -9.70 7.35 -5.90
N ASN A 115 -10.24 6.60 -6.87
CA ASN A 115 -11.33 5.67 -6.63
C ASN A 115 -10.93 4.52 -5.69
N GLN A 116 -9.71 4.01 -5.81
CA GLN A 116 -9.20 2.97 -4.91
C GLN A 116 -9.02 3.47 -3.48
N LEU A 117 -8.54 4.70 -3.27
CA LEU A 117 -8.43 5.30 -1.93
C LEU A 117 -9.81 5.42 -1.27
N ILE A 118 -10.84 5.83 -2.01
CA ILE A 118 -12.20 5.89 -1.51
C ILE A 118 -12.68 4.50 -1.08
N LYS A 119 -12.42 3.48 -1.88
CA LYS A 119 -12.80 2.09 -1.59
C LYS A 119 -12.05 1.50 -0.39
N LEU A 120 -10.78 1.88 -0.19
CA LEU A 120 -9.98 1.46 0.97
C LEU A 120 -10.43 2.11 2.28
N ASN A 121 -11.17 3.21 2.23
CA ASN A 121 -11.59 3.95 3.41
C ASN A 121 -13.11 4.19 3.47
N PRO A 122 -13.94 3.14 3.27
CA PRO A 122 -15.40 3.29 3.14
C PRO A 122 -16.06 3.83 4.41
N THR A 123 -15.47 3.59 5.58
CA THR A 123 -16.00 3.98 6.89
C THR A 123 -15.16 5.07 7.57
N LYS A 124 -14.36 5.79 6.81
CA LYS A 124 -13.37 6.74 7.34
C LYS A 124 -12.48 6.11 8.41
N HIS A 125 -12.04 4.91 8.12
CA HIS A 125 -11.28 4.06 9.03
C HIS A 125 -9.92 4.63 9.41
N TYR A 126 -9.19 5.21 8.43
CA TYR A 126 -7.89 5.80 8.71
C TYR A 126 -8.02 7.17 9.35
N VAL A 127 -7.33 7.36 10.47
CA VAL A 127 -7.29 8.66 11.17
C VAL A 127 -6.10 9.52 10.71
N LYS A 128 -5.03 8.88 10.26
CA LYS A 128 -3.82 9.51 9.77
C LYS A 128 -3.22 8.71 8.60
N ALA A 129 -2.36 9.34 7.84
CA ALA A 129 -1.59 8.68 6.79
C ALA A 129 -0.15 9.19 6.75
N ILE A 130 0.76 8.29 6.40
CA ILE A 130 2.15 8.57 6.08
C ILE A 130 2.38 8.17 4.63
N VAL A 131 2.95 9.06 3.84
CA VAL A 131 3.34 8.79 2.46
C VAL A 131 4.87 8.78 2.36
N HIS A 132 5.41 7.61 2.04
CA HIS A 132 6.85 7.36 1.89
C HIS A 132 7.09 6.57 0.59
N ALA A 133 6.75 7.19 -0.53
CA ALA A 133 6.61 6.51 -1.82
C ALA A 133 7.55 7.04 -2.92
N GLY A 134 8.61 7.77 -2.55
CA GLY A 134 9.59 8.29 -3.49
C GLY A 134 8.95 9.23 -4.52
N SER A 135 9.16 8.94 -5.79
CA SER A 135 8.60 9.74 -6.91
C SER A 135 7.08 9.80 -6.95
N SER A 136 6.38 8.87 -6.31
CA SER A 136 4.91 8.86 -6.22
C SER A 136 4.36 9.60 -4.99
N SER A 137 5.23 10.09 -4.10
CA SER A 137 4.81 10.70 -2.84
C SER A 137 3.94 11.94 -3.03
N LYS A 138 4.31 12.82 -3.96
CA LYS A 138 3.56 14.06 -4.19
C LYS A 138 2.12 13.80 -4.60
N ILE A 139 1.91 12.95 -5.62
CA ILE A 139 0.57 12.65 -6.10
C ILE A 139 -0.26 11.90 -5.05
N MET A 140 0.35 10.96 -4.35
CA MET A 140 -0.34 10.21 -3.30
C MET A 140 -0.72 11.09 -2.12
N THR A 141 0.14 12.03 -1.73
CA THR A 141 -0.17 13.00 -0.66
C THR A 141 -1.34 13.88 -1.04
N GLU A 142 -1.39 14.39 -2.28
CA GLU A 142 -2.51 15.20 -2.77
C GLU A 142 -3.83 14.41 -2.76
N LEU A 143 -3.82 13.17 -3.23
CA LEU A 143 -5.00 12.32 -3.27
C LEU A 143 -5.51 11.94 -1.86
N VAL A 144 -4.60 11.67 -0.93
CA VAL A 144 -4.98 11.36 0.46
C VAL A 144 -5.58 12.59 1.15
N LYS A 145 -5.06 13.79 0.88
CA LYS A 145 -5.65 15.05 1.38
C LYS A 145 -7.09 15.25 0.92
N GLU A 146 -7.42 14.86 -0.30
CA GLU A 146 -8.79 14.94 -0.83
C GLU A 146 -9.79 14.13 0.02
N LEU A 147 -9.34 13.07 0.69
CA LEU A 147 -10.18 12.27 1.60
C LEU A 147 -10.40 12.92 2.98
N GLY A 148 -9.76 14.04 3.26
CA GLY A 148 -9.83 14.69 4.57
C GLY A 148 -9.01 14.01 5.67
N ILE A 149 -8.08 13.12 5.31
CA ILE A 149 -7.18 12.44 6.24
C ILE A 149 -5.95 13.33 6.49
N GLU A 150 -5.54 13.47 7.73
CA GLU A 150 -4.25 14.09 8.08
C GLU A 150 -3.12 13.26 7.51
N VAL A 151 -2.29 13.86 6.66
CA VAL A 151 -1.21 13.17 5.94
C VAL A 151 0.14 13.84 6.14
N VAL A 152 1.16 13.02 6.34
CA VAL A 152 2.57 13.43 6.36
C VAL A 152 3.27 12.83 5.15
N ASP A 153 3.79 13.68 4.29
CA ASP A 153 4.72 13.30 3.23
C ASP A 153 6.15 13.36 3.78
N THR A 154 6.86 12.24 3.74
CA THR A 154 8.25 12.19 4.24
C THR A 154 9.21 12.99 3.37
N ARG A 155 8.86 13.30 2.12
CA ARG A 155 9.65 14.03 1.12
C ARG A 155 11.02 13.42 0.85
N VAL A 156 11.09 12.10 0.89
CA VAL A 156 12.32 11.34 0.67
C VAL A 156 12.36 10.82 -0.76
N ASP A 157 13.41 11.19 -1.52
CA ASP A 157 13.59 10.75 -2.91
C ASP A 157 14.01 9.29 -3.01
N ARG A 158 14.83 8.82 -2.06
CA ARG A 158 15.30 7.44 -1.96
C ARG A 158 14.72 6.76 -0.73
N PRO A 159 13.51 6.18 -0.82
CA PRO A 159 12.78 5.69 0.34
C PRO A 159 13.50 4.64 1.18
N SER A 160 14.27 3.75 0.53
CA SER A 160 14.99 2.66 1.20
C SER A 160 16.44 2.98 1.54
N SER A 161 16.89 4.22 1.34
CA SER A 161 18.21 4.68 1.79
C SER A 161 18.27 4.73 3.32
N TYR A 162 19.48 4.71 3.87
CA TYR A 162 19.68 4.83 5.32
C TYR A 162 18.98 6.08 5.89
N GLU A 163 19.21 7.22 5.27
CA GLU A 163 18.56 8.50 5.66
C GLU A 163 17.04 8.42 5.51
N GLY A 164 16.55 7.87 4.40
CA GLY A 164 15.11 7.71 4.17
C GLY A 164 14.44 6.81 5.20
N LEU A 165 15.09 5.75 5.63
CA LEU A 165 14.59 4.86 6.67
C LEU A 165 14.57 5.52 8.04
N GLU A 166 15.57 6.34 8.37
CA GLU A 166 15.60 7.10 9.61
C GLU A 166 14.46 8.12 9.68
N ILE A 167 14.22 8.84 8.58
CA ILE A 167 13.11 9.79 8.48
C ILE A 167 11.77 9.07 8.62
N LEU A 168 11.58 7.95 7.91
CA LEU A 168 10.37 7.13 8.03
C LEU A 168 10.12 6.68 9.48
N GLN A 169 11.14 6.17 10.13
CA GLN A 169 11.06 5.70 11.51
C GLN A 169 10.66 6.82 12.48
N ASN A 170 11.28 8.00 12.35
CA ASN A 170 10.97 9.15 13.21
C ASN A 170 9.55 9.68 12.97
N ILE A 171 9.11 9.76 11.72
CA ILE A 171 7.73 10.18 11.38
C ILE A 171 6.73 9.14 11.89
N ALA A 172 7.02 7.86 11.77
CA ALA A 172 6.16 6.80 12.30
C ALA A 172 6.01 6.90 13.83
N ARG A 173 7.09 7.15 14.56
CA ARG A 173 7.04 7.36 16.02
C ARG A 173 6.14 8.54 16.39
N MET A 174 6.30 9.67 15.72
CA MET A 174 5.49 10.85 15.96
C MET A 174 4.02 10.61 15.63
N THR A 175 3.75 9.99 14.49
CA THR A 175 2.38 9.74 14.01
C THR A 175 1.63 8.75 14.89
N LEU A 176 2.31 7.75 15.42
CA LEU A 176 1.70 6.69 16.25
C LEU A 176 1.62 7.04 17.74
N SER A 177 2.22 8.14 18.19
CA SER A 177 2.33 8.49 19.61
C SER A 177 0.99 8.67 20.32
N ASP A 178 -0.05 9.10 19.60
CA ASP A 178 -1.40 9.34 20.11
C ASP A 178 -2.44 8.33 19.57
N VAL A 179 -1.99 7.29 18.86
CA VAL A 179 -2.84 6.22 18.36
C VAL A 179 -2.94 5.11 19.42
N PRO A 180 -4.16 4.59 19.73
CA PRO A 180 -4.33 3.53 20.72
C PRO A 180 -3.48 2.29 20.42
N LEU A 181 -2.88 1.71 21.45
CA LEU A 181 -2.07 0.49 21.33
C LEU A 181 -2.92 -0.69 20.87
N LEU A 182 -2.41 -1.42 19.89
CA LEU A 182 -3.00 -2.66 19.42
C LEU A 182 -2.42 -3.86 20.15
N ASN A 183 -3.28 -4.78 20.57
CA ASN A 183 -2.83 -6.09 20.96
C ASN A 183 -2.74 -7.03 19.73
N THR A 184 -1.86 -8.02 19.83
CA THR A 184 -1.58 -8.97 18.73
C THR A 184 -2.79 -9.81 18.33
N LYS A 185 -3.70 -10.10 19.27
CA LYS A 185 -4.92 -10.90 19.01
C LYS A 185 -5.92 -10.12 18.15
N ASP A 186 -6.10 -8.84 18.43
CA ASP A 186 -7.00 -7.98 17.65
C ASP A 186 -6.50 -7.79 16.22
N ARG A 187 -5.18 -7.70 16.04
CA ARG A 187 -4.57 -7.62 14.72
C ARG A 187 -4.82 -8.88 13.90
N ALA A 188 -4.53 -10.05 14.45
CA ALA A 188 -4.71 -11.32 13.74
C ALA A 188 -6.15 -11.52 13.25
N LYS A 189 -7.13 -11.15 14.07
CA LYS A 189 -8.56 -11.20 13.68
C LYS A 189 -8.88 -10.23 12.53
N GLY A 190 -8.34 -9.03 12.57
CA GLY A 190 -8.55 -8.02 11.52
C GLY A 190 -7.95 -8.46 10.18
N GLU A 191 -6.71 -8.96 10.20
CA GLU A 191 -6.04 -9.48 9.00
C GLU A 191 -6.80 -10.68 8.39
N ALA A 192 -7.25 -11.60 9.21
CA ALA A 192 -8.04 -12.75 8.75
C ALA A 192 -9.37 -12.31 8.10
N LYS A 193 -10.07 -11.32 8.68
CA LYS A 193 -11.29 -10.77 8.09
C LYS A 193 -11.03 -10.08 6.75
N GLY A 194 -9.97 -9.29 6.64
CA GLY A 194 -9.59 -8.62 5.40
C GLY A 194 -9.31 -9.63 4.28
N LEU A 195 -8.58 -10.70 4.57
CA LEU A 195 -8.31 -11.79 3.63
C LEU A 195 -9.56 -12.57 3.23
N ALA A 196 -10.48 -12.81 4.16
CA ALA A 196 -11.73 -13.54 3.89
C ALA A 196 -12.62 -12.79 2.89
N ASN A 197 -12.63 -11.45 2.92
CA ASN A 197 -13.39 -10.63 2.00
C ASN A 197 -12.79 -10.55 0.59
N PHE A 198 -11.55 -11.01 0.41
CA PHE A 198 -10.84 -11.04 -0.87
C PHE A 198 -10.69 -12.48 -1.39
N GLN A 199 -11.75 -13.28 -1.32
CA GLN A 199 -11.72 -14.67 -1.81
C GLN A 199 -11.75 -14.75 -3.33
N TYR A 200 -10.99 -15.72 -3.85
CA TYR A 200 -10.85 -16.07 -5.27
C TYR A 200 -12.07 -16.80 -5.82
#